data_da8728a6e6a1516db77b17739939e1e3
#
_entry.id   da8728a6e6a1516db77b17739939e1e3
#
_cell.length_a   1.000
_cell.length_b   1.000
_cell.length_c   1.000
_cell.angle_alpha   90.00
_cell.angle_beta   90.00
_cell.angle_gamma   90.00
#
_symmetry.space_group_name_H-M   'P 1'
#
loop_
_entity.id
_entity.type
_entity.pdbx_description
1 polymer ?
#
loop_
_entity_poly.entity_id
_entity_poly.type
_entity_poly.pdbx_seq_one_letter_code
_entity_poly.pdbx_strand_id
1 'polypeptide(L)'
;MGRTYNDSMFIETFEHEYTWLNGFRRNVRRFGTRPAVIDPEQRRTLSYRELNAEANALANALQQDGIRKDDIVMGAIRNSPAFTFAYTGPRKIGAIFLAVNFNLASGEMALLIDHNRPRIVLYSANILSVILEAEKLCKWRPQRFVMVDNVEKLALPKHHTLYEDYVRGASKEEPAIDFRPHIYDEVVRMCTSGTTALPKCVQLNDINEVLSAHDVIMHYPMSSRDVTLNMTPWFHRGGAHSGGPCPTFYVGGAVVVMRSFKPQNALDWVAKYGVTFLMGAPANLEVLNQLQERNKRDLSSLRGIVTMGAPLSKAACVKYMKNLSPNIFNGYGTTETFWNSFLRPYNLPEGAGSVGASCTDDEVRVVKIYDDKKADPDDLVEADDATEGEIIIKSPAKTTYSYYKNEQVTAEKFSKGWMYTGDTGTWTAEGIVTVRGRKDDMMVVSGENIYPTQIEEAVLENPKVKDCIVTCVPDMLRGQAVAAYVIAADESLTVAELSDFCSKSKMLSKYKRPRYFAIVTSLPYTATGKKMHYALKQRAKDDLKTGVLQKSSKVRQFLESVKELPQKLFNKGEKAEAGEEAPKVEGAKAGGPADPATGKANPAKEAKPTGKQGKA
;
A
#
# COMPACT_ATOMS: atom_id res chain seq x y z
N MET A 1 -20.40 -0.31 40.33
CA MET A 1 -20.20 1.05 40.89
C MET A 1 -20.61 2.04 39.82
N GLY A 2 -21.57 2.94 40.10
CA GLY A 2 -21.93 4.00 39.17
C GLY A 2 -20.78 5.01 39.07
N ARG A 3 -20.65 5.66 37.91
CA ARG A 3 -19.68 6.75 37.73
C ARG A 3 -19.94 7.86 38.75
N THR A 4 -18.89 8.40 39.34
CA THR A 4 -18.96 9.43 40.39
C THR A 4 -19.00 10.88 39.85
N TYR A 5 -18.87 11.03 38.52
CA TYR A 5 -18.95 12.33 37.84
C TYR A 5 -20.01 12.32 36.74
N ASN A 6 -20.55 13.47 36.43
CA ASN A 6 -21.47 13.63 35.31
C ASN A 6 -20.66 13.66 34.00
N ASP A 7 -20.76 12.60 33.20
CA ASP A 7 -20.03 12.44 31.93
C ASP A 7 -20.80 12.96 30.71
N SER A 8 -22.06 13.41 30.88
CA SER A 8 -22.91 13.84 29.75
C SER A 8 -22.30 15.02 28.98
N MET A 9 -21.80 16.03 29.66
CA MET A 9 -21.15 17.17 29.02
C MET A 9 -19.84 16.75 28.30
N PHE A 10 -19.07 15.84 28.90
CA PHE A 10 -17.87 15.31 28.28
C PHE A 10 -18.21 14.57 26.99
N ILE A 11 -19.15 13.64 27.01
CA ILE A 11 -19.59 12.85 25.87
C ILE A 11 -20.08 13.79 24.77
N GLU A 12 -21.00 14.68 25.09
CA GLU A 12 -21.56 15.64 24.15
C GLU A 12 -20.48 16.53 23.51
N THR A 13 -19.55 17.05 24.30
CA THR A 13 -18.45 17.88 23.79
C THR A 13 -17.49 17.04 22.95
N PHE A 14 -17.11 15.88 23.41
CA PHE A 14 -16.19 15.00 22.69
C PHE A 14 -16.76 14.56 21.33
N GLU A 15 -17.98 14.06 21.32
CA GLU A 15 -18.61 13.52 20.11
C GLU A 15 -18.89 14.57 19.03
N HIS A 16 -19.04 15.85 19.40
CA HIS A 16 -19.40 16.91 18.45
C HIS A 16 -18.32 17.95 18.21
N GLU A 17 -17.38 18.14 19.16
CA GLU A 17 -16.36 19.19 19.05
C GLU A 17 -14.96 18.63 18.73
N TYR A 18 -14.71 17.32 19.01
CA TYR A 18 -13.42 16.69 18.76
C TYR A 18 -13.31 16.20 17.31
N THR A 19 -13.49 17.12 16.37
CA THR A 19 -13.50 16.88 14.93
C THR A 19 -12.26 17.46 14.25
N TRP A 20 -11.88 16.88 13.11
CA TRP A 20 -10.77 17.39 12.31
C TRP A 20 -11.03 18.84 11.87
N LEU A 21 -12.27 19.13 11.43
CA LEU A 21 -12.66 20.46 10.98
C LEU A 21 -12.53 21.50 12.09
N ASN A 22 -12.89 21.17 13.32
CA ASN A 22 -12.70 22.07 14.46
C ASN A 22 -11.21 22.27 14.80
N GLY A 23 -10.37 21.21 14.60
CA GLY A 23 -8.90 21.31 14.63
C GLY A 23 -8.38 22.35 13.62
N PHE A 24 -8.82 22.23 12.38
CA PHE A 24 -8.50 23.18 11.31
C PHE A 24 -8.97 24.61 11.64
N ARG A 25 -10.23 24.78 12.05
CA ARG A 25 -10.79 26.09 12.44
C ARG A 25 -10.02 26.75 13.60
N ARG A 26 -9.53 25.96 14.57
CA ARG A 26 -8.65 26.48 15.64
C ARG A 26 -7.36 27.06 15.04
N ASN A 27 -6.79 26.42 14.02
CA ASN A 27 -5.58 26.92 13.36
C ASN A 27 -5.85 28.11 12.44
N VAL A 28 -7.01 28.23 11.81
CA VAL A 28 -7.43 29.44 11.11
C VAL A 28 -7.46 30.65 12.07
N ARG A 29 -7.97 30.46 13.30
CA ARG A 29 -7.96 31.50 14.32
C ARG A 29 -6.55 31.82 14.84
N ARG A 30 -5.73 30.80 15.09
CA ARG A 30 -4.38 30.95 15.68
C ARG A 30 -3.36 31.48 14.68
N PHE A 31 -3.45 31.02 13.43
CA PHE A 31 -2.41 31.19 12.42
C PHE A 31 -2.96 31.77 11.10
N GLY A 32 -4.03 32.57 11.17
CA GLY A 32 -4.78 33.02 9.99
C GLY A 32 -3.97 33.67 8.88
N THR A 33 -2.87 34.35 9.20
CA THR A 33 -1.98 35.00 8.23
C THR A 33 -0.77 34.15 7.81
N ARG A 34 -0.55 33.00 8.46
CA ARG A 34 0.58 32.14 8.11
C ARG A 34 0.28 31.31 6.87
N PRO A 35 1.32 30.95 6.08
CA PRO A 35 1.17 30.03 4.97
C PRO A 35 0.51 28.72 5.39
N ALA A 36 -0.48 28.25 4.63
CA ALA A 36 -1.06 26.92 4.71
C ALA A 36 -0.73 26.10 3.46
N VAL A 37 -0.84 26.74 2.28
CA VAL A 37 -0.56 26.09 0.97
C VAL A 37 0.41 26.93 0.18
N ILE A 38 1.53 26.36 -0.22
CA ILE A 38 2.54 26.98 -1.07
C ILE A 38 2.48 26.27 -2.43
N ASP A 39 2.14 27.01 -3.49
CA ASP A 39 2.12 26.54 -4.87
C ASP A 39 3.25 27.17 -5.67
N PRO A 40 4.41 26.49 -5.77
CA PRO A 40 5.56 27.02 -6.49
C PRO A 40 5.35 27.19 -7.99
N GLU A 41 4.55 26.33 -8.60
CA GLU A 41 4.32 26.34 -10.05
C GLU A 41 3.47 27.53 -10.49
N GLN A 42 2.48 27.92 -9.67
CA GLN A 42 1.65 29.09 -9.89
C GLN A 42 2.15 30.34 -9.15
N ARG A 43 3.28 30.23 -8.43
CA ARG A 43 3.85 31.31 -7.61
C ARG A 43 2.82 31.92 -6.63
N ARG A 44 1.96 31.05 -6.10
CA ARG A 44 0.87 31.43 -5.18
C ARG A 44 1.11 30.82 -3.81
N THR A 45 0.85 31.60 -2.78
CA THR A 45 0.79 31.10 -1.40
C THR A 45 -0.55 31.48 -0.83
N LEU A 46 -1.23 30.54 -0.19
CA LEU A 46 -2.46 30.75 0.53
C LEU A 46 -2.18 30.70 2.03
N SER A 47 -2.61 31.71 2.75
CA SER A 47 -2.68 31.72 4.20
C SER A 47 -3.81 30.81 4.71
N TYR A 48 -3.82 30.49 5.99
CA TYR A 48 -4.93 29.74 6.61
C TYR A 48 -6.28 30.43 6.42
N ARG A 49 -6.32 31.77 6.49
CA ARG A 49 -7.54 32.55 6.25
C ARG A 49 -8.03 32.43 4.82
N GLU A 50 -7.13 32.53 3.85
CA GLU A 50 -7.47 32.40 2.44
C GLU A 50 -7.89 30.96 2.09
N LEU A 51 -7.18 29.95 2.60
CA LEU A 51 -7.60 28.55 2.46
C LEU A 51 -9.00 28.31 3.01
N ASN A 52 -9.30 28.85 4.21
CA ASN A 52 -10.63 28.74 4.80
C ASN A 52 -11.69 29.46 3.97
N ALA A 53 -11.39 30.65 3.45
CA ALA A 53 -12.32 31.42 2.61
C ALA A 53 -12.64 30.68 1.29
N GLU A 54 -11.65 30.05 0.65
CA GLU A 54 -11.87 29.23 -0.55
C GLU A 54 -12.68 27.97 -0.24
N ALA A 55 -12.38 27.29 0.88
CA ALA A 55 -13.17 26.15 1.34
C ALA A 55 -14.62 26.52 1.68
N ASN A 56 -14.85 27.70 2.26
CA ASN A 56 -16.18 28.25 2.52
C ASN A 56 -16.92 28.55 1.21
N ALA A 57 -16.26 29.19 0.24
CA ALA A 57 -16.86 29.48 -1.06
C ALA A 57 -17.31 28.19 -1.77
N LEU A 58 -16.47 27.13 -1.74
CA LEU A 58 -16.86 25.82 -2.27
C LEU A 58 -18.05 25.23 -1.50
N ALA A 59 -18.03 25.26 -0.16
CA ALA A 59 -19.10 24.74 0.66
C ALA A 59 -20.45 25.44 0.40
N ASN A 60 -20.43 26.77 0.32
CA ASN A 60 -21.63 27.57 0.04
C ASN A 60 -22.14 27.34 -1.40
N ALA A 61 -21.25 27.19 -2.41
CA ALA A 61 -21.65 26.84 -3.77
C ALA A 61 -22.29 25.45 -3.83
N LEU A 62 -21.73 24.47 -3.11
CA LEU A 62 -22.31 23.14 -2.99
C LEU A 62 -23.71 23.17 -2.35
N GLN A 63 -23.92 23.99 -1.29
CA GLN A 63 -25.27 24.16 -0.70
C GLN A 63 -26.25 24.81 -1.65
N GLN A 64 -25.83 25.78 -2.47
CA GLN A 64 -26.66 26.39 -3.52
C GLN A 64 -27.10 25.37 -4.57
N ASP A 65 -26.25 24.36 -4.88
CA ASP A 65 -26.60 23.21 -5.72
C ASP A 65 -27.42 22.14 -4.98
N GLY A 66 -27.85 22.37 -3.75
CA GLY A 66 -28.67 21.46 -2.95
C GLY A 66 -27.89 20.27 -2.38
N ILE A 67 -26.55 20.35 -2.30
CA ILE A 67 -25.75 19.33 -1.62
C ILE A 67 -25.92 19.45 -0.12
N ARG A 68 -26.11 18.32 0.54
CA ARG A 68 -26.40 18.21 1.97
C ARG A 68 -25.51 17.17 2.65
N LYS A 69 -25.72 16.99 3.96
CA LYS A 69 -25.06 15.96 4.75
C LYS A 69 -25.21 14.59 4.04
N ASP A 70 -24.14 13.79 4.05
CA ASP A 70 -23.99 12.46 3.47
C ASP A 70 -24.03 12.40 1.92
N ASP A 71 -24.25 13.53 1.23
CA ASP A 71 -24.05 13.59 -0.23
C ASP A 71 -22.56 13.44 -0.57
N ILE A 72 -22.28 12.84 -1.72
CA ILE A 72 -20.89 12.57 -2.15
C ILE A 72 -20.43 13.62 -3.15
N VAL A 73 -19.30 14.26 -2.84
CA VAL A 73 -18.52 15.12 -3.73
C VAL A 73 -17.25 14.37 -4.12
N MET A 74 -17.16 13.94 -5.37
CA MET A 74 -16.03 13.18 -5.89
C MET A 74 -14.92 14.12 -6.34
N GLY A 75 -13.67 13.84 -6.00
CA GLY A 75 -12.49 14.57 -6.42
C GLY A 75 -11.48 13.69 -7.15
N ALA A 76 -11.45 13.76 -8.48
CA ALA A 76 -10.38 13.20 -9.31
C ALA A 76 -9.33 14.31 -9.57
N ILE A 77 -8.62 14.70 -8.51
CA ILE A 77 -7.80 15.91 -8.45
C ILE A 77 -6.36 15.55 -8.15
N ARG A 78 -5.40 16.08 -8.93
CA ARG A 78 -3.97 16.01 -8.62
C ARG A 78 -3.62 16.89 -7.41
N ASN A 79 -2.44 16.68 -6.84
CA ASN A 79 -1.96 17.55 -5.76
C ASN A 79 -1.99 19.00 -6.23
N SER A 80 -2.83 19.82 -5.63
CA SER A 80 -3.05 21.22 -6.01
C SER A 80 -3.76 21.97 -4.88
N PRO A 81 -3.77 23.32 -4.88
CA PRO A 81 -4.63 24.06 -3.97
C PRO A 81 -6.10 23.62 -4.05
N ALA A 82 -6.61 23.29 -5.25
CA ALA A 82 -7.98 22.82 -5.44
C ALA A 82 -8.27 21.52 -4.69
N PHE A 83 -7.28 20.60 -4.55
CA PHE A 83 -7.44 19.43 -3.71
C PHE A 83 -7.69 19.81 -2.25
N THR A 84 -6.99 20.83 -1.74
CA THR A 84 -7.16 21.27 -0.33
C THR A 84 -8.53 21.89 -0.08
N PHE A 85 -9.10 22.58 -1.09
CA PHE A 85 -10.47 23.10 -1.02
C PHE A 85 -11.50 21.98 -1.03
N ALA A 86 -11.32 21.00 -1.94
CA ALA A 86 -12.17 19.82 -2.05
C ALA A 86 -12.08 18.91 -0.81
N TYR A 87 -10.91 18.82 -0.18
CA TYR A 87 -10.72 18.08 1.06
C TYR A 87 -11.40 18.73 2.26
N THR A 88 -11.50 20.07 2.30
CA THR A 88 -12.00 20.83 3.44
C THR A 88 -13.44 21.31 3.28
N GLY A 89 -13.83 21.77 2.08
CA GLY A 89 -15.11 22.42 1.82
C GLY A 89 -16.34 21.52 2.04
N PRO A 90 -16.43 20.33 1.42
CA PRO A 90 -17.57 19.41 1.60
C PRO A 90 -17.86 19.09 3.07
N ARG A 91 -16.83 18.86 3.88
CA ARG A 91 -16.96 18.57 5.32
C ARG A 91 -17.68 19.68 6.10
N LYS A 92 -17.56 20.95 5.65
CA LYS A 92 -18.21 22.08 6.31
C LYS A 92 -19.73 22.00 6.29
N ILE A 93 -20.27 21.26 5.32
CA ILE A 93 -21.71 21.03 5.13
C ILE A 93 -22.10 19.56 5.34
N GLY A 94 -21.21 18.74 5.95
CA GLY A 94 -21.45 17.33 6.22
C GLY A 94 -21.43 16.42 4.99
N ALA A 95 -21.01 16.92 3.82
CA ALA A 95 -20.86 16.11 2.62
C ALA A 95 -19.54 15.33 2.66
N ILE A 96 -19.56 14.14 2.03
CA ILE A 96 -18.45 13.20 2.00
C ILE A 96 -17.53 13.54 0.82
N PHE A 97 -16.24 13.75 1.08
CA PHE A 97 -15.25 13.89 0.02
C PHE A 97 -14.73 12.52 -0.43
N LEU A 98 -15.05 12.12 -1.65
CA LEU A 98 -14.55 10.91 -2.28
C LEU A 98 -13.27 11.22 -3.07
N ALA A 99 -12.11 10.89 -2.50
CA ALA A 99 -10.82 11.07 -3.17
C ALA A 99 -10.55 9.91 -4.13
N VAL A 100 -10.32 10.22 -5.42
CA VAL A 100 -10.19 9.23 -6.49
C VAL A 100 -8.88 9.38 -7.25
N ASN A 101 -8.32 8.25 -7.63
CA ASN A 101 -7.14 8.19 -8.49
C ASN A 101 -7.43 8.82 -9.86
N PHE A 102 -6.78 9.93 -10.15
CA PHE A 102 -6.93 10.63 -11.42
C PHE A 102 -6.21 9.94 -12.61
N ASN A 103 -5.41 8.87 -12.35
CA ASN A 103 -4.75 8.09 -13.39
C ASN A 103 -5.55 6.86 -13.85
N LEU A 104 -6.80 6.71 -13.39
CA LEU A 104 -7.68 5.63 -13.82
C LEU A 104 -8.08 5.78 -15.29
N ALA A 105 -8.31 4.65 -15.94
CA ALA A 105 -8.95 4.61 -17.25
C ALA A 105 -10.42 5.05 -17.14
N SER A 106 -11.00 5.49 -18.26
CA SER A 106 -12.38 6.00 -18.31
C SER A 106 -13.42 4.99 -17.82
N GLY A 107 -13.25 3.70 -18.15
CA GLY A 107 -14.14 2.63 -17.67
C GLY A 107 -14.07 2.44 -16.17
N GLU A 108 -12.87 2.49 -15.57
CA GLU A 108 -12.68 2.40 -14.11
C GLU A 108 -13.28 3.63 -13.40
N MET A 109 -13.11 4.82 -13.99
CA MET A 109 -13.72 6.05 -13.50
C MET A 109 -15.24 5.98 -13.52
N ALA A 110 -15.84 5.45 -14.61
CA ALA A 110 -17.28 5.24 -14.72
C ALA A 110 -17.80 4.26 -13.68
N LEU A 111 -17.09 3.16 -13.41
CA LEU A 111 -17.45 2.21 -12.34
C LEU A 111 -17.44 2.86 -10.96
N LEU A 112 -16.47 3.74 -10.66
CA LEU A 112 -16.44 4.47 -9.40
C LEU A 112 -17.60 5.46 -9.27
N ILE A 113 -17.96 6.16 -10.36
CA ILE A 113 -19.12 7.05 -10.41
C ILE A 113 -20.40 6.25 -10.14
N ASP A 114 -20.59 5.13 -10.81
CA ASP A 114 -21.78 4.29 -10.64
C ASP A 114 -21.90 3.68 -9.24
N HIS A 115 -20.76 3.24 -8.68
CA HIS A 115 -20.73 2.61 -7.35
C HIS A 115 -21.00 3.61 -6.23
N ASN A 116 -20.38 4.80 -6.30
CA ASN A 116 -20.45 5.80 -5.23
C ASN A 116 -21.57 6.82 -5.43
N ARG A 117 -22.08 7.01 -6.65
CA ARG A 117 -23.17 7.93 -7.00
C ARG A 117 -22.93 9.37 -6.54
N PRO A 118 -21.78 10.00 -6.91
CA PRO A 118 -21.49 11.38 -6.51
C PRO A 118 -22.51 12.34 -7.11
N ARG A 119 -22.89 13.37 -6.35
CA ARG A 119 -23.73 14.47 -6.82
C ARG A 119 -22.91 15.45 -7.68
N ILE A 120 -21.69 15.74 -7.24
CA ILE A 120 -20.73 16.63 -7.91
C ILE A 120 -19.45 15.87 -8.19
N VAL A 121 -18.85 16.10 -9.37
CA VAL A 121 -17.53 15.59 -9.74
C VAL A 121 -16.58 16.77 -9.98
N LEU A 122 -15.59 16.92 -9.11
CA LEU A 122 -14.48 17.85 -9.27
C LEU A 122 -13.32 17.10 -9.95
N TYR A 123 -12.75 17.67 -11.01
CA TYR A 123 -11.66 16.98 -11.72
C TYR A 123 -10.60 17.95 -12.23
N SER A 124 -9.34 17.55 -12.17
CA SER A 124 -8.24 18.35 -12.74
C SER A 124 -8.28 18.36 -14.26
N ALA A 125 -7.95 19.50 -14.86
CA ALA A 125 -8.03 19.70 -16.31
C ALA A 125 -7.26 18.66 -17.14
N ASN A 126 -6.12 18.19 -16.65
CA ASN A 126 -5.27 17.19 -17.32
C ASN A 126 -5.95 15.84 -17.61
N ILE A 127 -7.08 15.53 -16.94
CA ILE A 127 -7.85 14.30 -17.16
C ILE A 127 -9.19 14.54 -17.86
N LEU A 128 -9.37 15.69 -18.50
CA LEU A 128 -10.62 16.04 -19.20
C LEU A 128 -11.09 14.94 -20.17
N SER A 129 -10.19 14.39 -20.98
CA SER A 129 -10.54 13.32 -21.92
C SER A 129 -11.06 12.05 -21.25
N VAL A 130 -10.48 11.69 -20.11
CA VAL A 130 -10.92 10.54 -19.30
C VAL A 130 -12.32 10.79 -18.73
N ILE A 131 -12.58 11.99 -18.21
CA ILE A 131 -13.89 12.37 -17.64
C ILE A 131 -14.97 12.36 -18.72
N LEU A 132 -14.71 12.95 -19.89
CA LEU A 132 -15.66 12.97 -21.01
C LEU A 132 -16.04 11.58 -21.51
N GLU A 133 -15.09 10.65 -21.49
CA GLU A 133 -15.38 9.27 -21.87
C GLU A 133 -16.07 8.50 -20.74
N ALA A 134 -15.67 8.70 -19.49
CA ALA A 134 -16.35 8.12 -18.34
C ALA A 134 -17.81 8.57 -18.23
N GLU A 135 -18.09 9.85 -18.53
CA GLU A 135 -19.46 10.38 -18.55
C GLU A 135 -20.38 9.67 -19.56
N LYS A 136 -19.85 9.24 -20.70
CA LYS A 136 -20.63 8.44 -21.67
C LYS A 136 -20.90 7.02 -21.15
N LEU A 137 -19.95 6.44 -20.41
CA LEU A 137 -19.98 5.05 -19.97
C LEU A 137 -20.79 4.84 -18.68
N CYS A 138 -20.79 5.82 -17.75
CA CYS A 138 -21.46 5.66 -16.46
C CYS A 138 -23.00 5.75 -16.61
N LYS A 139 -23.70 4.97 -15.75
CA LYS A 139 -25.16 4.96 -15.64
C LYS A 139 -25.67 6.07 -14.75
N TRP A 140 -24.97 6.31 -13.65
CA TRP A 140 -25.27 7.43 -12.75
C TRP A 140 -24.93 8.76 -13.42
N ARG A 141 -25.77 9.77 -13.21
CA ARG A 141 -25.59 11.12 -13.77
C ARG A 141 -25.34 12.11 -12.63
N PRO A 142 -24.08 12.51 -12.40
CA PRO A 142 -23.78 13.62 -11.50
C PRO A 142 -24.53 14.89 -11.94
N GLN A 143 -24.93 15.70 -10.99
CA GLN A 143 -25.61 16.97 -11.28
C GLN A 143 -24.68 17.93 -12.02
N ARG A 144 -23.38 17.87 -11.70
CA ARG A 144 -22.41 18.80 -12.24
C ARG A 144 -21.01 18.18 -12.31
N PHE A 145 -20.31 18.55 -13.38
CA PHE A 145 -18.87 18.35 -13.52
C PHE A 145 -18.17 19.70 -13.42
N VAL A 146 -17.22 19.84 -12.48
CA VAL A 146 -16.48 21.08 -12.22
C VAL A 146 -15.01 20.85 -12.49
N MET A 147 -14.47 21.55 -13.49
CA MET A 147 -13.04 21.50 -13.82
C MET A 147 -12.28 22.39 -12.85
N VAL A 148 -11.33 21.81 -12.13
CA VAL A 148 -10.44 22.50 -11.21
C VAL A 148 -9.00 22.47 -11.72
N ASP A 149 -8.12 23.34 -11.18
CA ASP A 149 -6.68 23.36 -11.46
C ASP A 149 -6.35 23.34 -12.97
N ASN A 150 -7.03 24.22 -13.74
CA ASN A 150 -6.85 24.34 -15.20
C ASN A 150 -5.60 25.15 -15.56
N VAL A 151 -4.42 24.68 -15.12
CA VAL A 151 -3.13 25.33 -15.42
C VAL A 151 -2.73 25.15 -16.88
N GLU A 152 -3.24 24.13 -17.55
CA GLU A 152 -3.07 23.86 -18.97
C GLU A 152 -3.91 24.77 -19.88
N LYS A 153 -4.84 25.53 -19.30
CA LYS A 153 -5.79 26.41 -20.03
C LYS A 153 -6.61 25.68 -21.10
N LEU A 154 -7.04 24.46 -20.78
CA LEU A 154 -7.87 23.65 -21.69
C LEU A 154 -9.26 24.29 -21.85
N ALA A 155 -9.83 24.11 -23.04
CA ALA A 155 -11.18 24.55 -23.33
C ALA A 155 -12.20 23.74 -22.53
N LEU A 156 -13.17 24.44 -21.94
CA LEU A 156 -14.23 23.83 -21.13
C LEU A 156 -15.35 23.28 -22.05
N PRO A 157 -15.81 22.03 -21.83
CA PRO A 157 -17.04 21.52 -22.45
C PRO A 157 -18.25 22.36 -22.03
N LYS A 158 -19.23 22.56 -22.95
CA LYS A 158 -20.38 23.44 -22.71
C LYS A 158 -21.22 23.11 -21.47
N HIS A 159 -21.26 21.83 -21.07
CA HIS A 159 -22.05 21.36 -19.94
C HIS A 159 -21.23 21.17 -18.64
N HIS A 160 -19.93 21.50 -18.69
CA HIS A 160 -19.08 21.55 -17.50
C HIS A 160 -18.94 22.97 -17.00
N THR A 161 -18.48 23.14 -15.76
CA THR A 161 -18.28 24.45 -15.13
C THR A 161 -16.81 24.60 -14.73
N LEU A 162 -16.20 25.78 -14.92
CA LEU A 162 -14.91 26.10 -14.31
C LEU A 162 -15.09 26.33 -12.82
N TYR A 163 -14.11 25.96 -12.01
CA TYR A 163 -14.15 26.15 -10.57
C TYR A 163 -14.38 27.62 -10.18
N GLU A 164 -13.68 28.53 -10.83
CA GLU A 164 -13.78 29.95 -10.58
C GLU A 164 -15.18 30.52 -10.86
N ASP A 165 -15.87 29.95 -11.88
CA ASP A 165 -17.26 30.31 -12.19
C ASP A 165 -18.22 29.64 -11.20
N TYR A 166 -17.91 28.41 -10.78
CA TYR A 166 -18.73 27.65 -9.84
C TYR A 166 -18.83 28.29 -8.46
N VAL A 167 -17.73 28.87 -7.98
CA VAL A 167 -17.70 29.55 -6.69
C VAL A 167 -17.94 31.07 -6.79
N ARG A 168 -18.16 31.57 -8.02
CA ARG A 168 -18.38 33.02 -8.25
C ARG A 168 -19.63 33.50 -7.54
N GLY A 169 -19.47 34.48 -6.65
CA GLY A 169 -20.56 35.04 -5.85
C GLY A 169 -20.98 34.20 -4.63
N ALA A 170 -20.39 33.01 -4.46
CA ALA A 170 -20.60 32.26 -3.23
C ALA A 170 -19.98 32.97 -2.02
N SER A 171 -20.64 32.89 -0.86
CA SER A 171 -20.14 33.47 0.37
C SER A 171 -18.81 32.85 0.79
N LYS A 172 -17.88 33.65 1.27
CA LYS A 172 -16.60 33.22 1.88
C LYS A 172 -16.68 33.08 3.40
N GLU A 173 -17.83 33.35 3.98
CA GLU A 173 -18.11 33.12 5.40
C GLU A 173 -18.45 31.63 5.64
N GLU A 174 -18.32 31.19 6.89
CA GLU A 174 -18.69 29.83 7.28
C GLU A 174 -20.13 29.50 6.85
N PRO A 175 -20.36 28.36 6.18
CA PRO A 175 -21.72 27.99 5.76
C PRO A 175 -22.61 27.73 6.97
N ALA A 176 -23.87 28.13 6.88
CA ALA A 176 -24.89 27.77 7.86
C ALA A 176 -25.25 26.30 7.68
N ILE A 177 -25.33 25.55 8.78
CA ILE A 177 -25.72 24.14 8.81
C ILE A 177 -26.88 23.95 9.80
N ASP A 178 -27.78 23.04 9.48
CA ASP A 178 -28.97 22.68 10.28
C ASP A 178 -28.81 21.35 11.03
N PHE A 179 -27.60 20.80 11.05
CA PHE A 179 -27.23 19.57 11.75
C PHE A 179 -26.04 19.84 12.69
N ARG A 180 -25.84 18.93 13.62
CA ARG A 180 -24.66 18.94 14.50
C ARG A 180 -23.67 17.89 14.01
N PRO A 181 -22.42 18.25 13.63
CA PRO A 181 -21.39 17.27 13.23
C PRO A 181 -21.12 16.27 14.35
N HIS A 182 -20.80 15.03 13.97
CA HIS A 182 -20.48 13.98 14.92
C HIS A 182 -19.16 13.28 14.53
N ILE A 183 -18.36 12.88 15.50
CA ILE A 183 -17.06 12.21 15.26
C ILE A 183 -17.17 10.92 14.44
N TYR A 184 -18.34 10.28 14.39
CA TYR A 184 -18.60 9.09 13.61
C TYR A 184 -19.22 9.37 12.22
N ASP A 185 -19.44 10.64 11.87
CA ASP A 185 -19.88 10.99 10.51
C ASP A 185 -18.77 10.60 9.51
N GLU A 186 -19.14 9.95 8.40
CA GLU A 186 -18.21 9.72 7.29
C GLU A 186 -17.87 11.07 6.64
N VAL A 187 -16.59 11.38 6.53
CA VAL A 187 -16.14 12.67 5.98
C VAL A 187 -15.24 12.51 4.76
N VAL A 188 -14.55 11.37 4.65
CA VAL A 188 -13.69 11.02 3.50
C VAL A 188 -13.94 9.58 3.10
N ARG A 189 -13.94 9.34 1.80
CA ARG A 189 -13.92 8.01 1.23
C ARG A 189 -12.75 7.88 0.28
N MET A 190 -12.00 6.78 0.38
CA MET A 190 -10.87 6.49 -0.49
C MET A 190 -11.02 5.11 -1.11
N CYS A 191 -10.92 5.04 -2.45
CA CYS A 191 -11.06 3.77 -3.14
C CYS A 191 -9.69 3.25 -3.59
N THR A 192 -9.46 1.96 -3.39
CA THR A 192 -8.26 1.25 -3.84
C THR A 192 -8.55 0.47 -5.12
N SER A 193 -7.54 0.33 -5.97
CA SER A 193 -7.59 -0.57 -7.12
C SER A 193 -7.59 -2.02 -6.62
N GLY A 194 -8.74 -2.68 -6.64
CA GLY A 194 -8.86 -4.11 -6.35
C GLY A 194 -8.71 -4.95 -7.61
N THR A 195 -8.32 -6.21 -7.46
CA THR A 195 -8.35 -7.23 -8.52
C THR A 195 -9.77 -7.72 -8.84
N THR A 196 -10.77 -7.25 -8.10
CA THR A 196 -12.20 -7.59 -8.23
C THR A 196 -12.96 -6.57 -9.08
N ALA A 197 -14.08 -7.00 -9.67
CA ALA A 197 -14.94 -6.14 -10.51
C ALA A 197 -15.55 -4.93 -9.75
N LEU A 198 -15.65 -4.98 -8.43
CA LEU A 198 -16.15 -3.88 -7.60
C LEU A 198 -15.01 -3.12 -6.93
N PRO A 199 -15.05 -1.78 -6.91
CA PRO A 199 -14.08 -0.98 -6.19
C PRO A 199 -14.11 -1.27 -4.69
N LYS A 200 -12.92 -1.31 -4.07
CA LYS A 200 -12.77 -1.39 -2.60
C LYS A 200 -12.67 0.02 -2.06
N CYS A 201 -13.78 0.57 -1.60
CA CYS A 201 -13.84 1.92 -1.06
C CYS A 201 -13.88 1.89 0.47
N VAL A 202 -12.88 2.51 1.09
CA VAL A 202 -12.72 2.64 2.54
C VAL A 202 -13.40 3.92 2.99
N GLN A 203 -14.32 3.79 3.94
CA GLN A 203 -15.00 4.91 4.58
C GLN A 203 -14.14 5.38 5.76
N LEU A 204 -13.95 6.66 5.91
CA LEU A 204 -13.23 7.27 7.03
C LEU A 204 -14.15 8.28 7.71
N ASN A 205 -14.38 8.06 8.98
CA ASN A 205 -15.13 9.00 9.80
C ASN A 205 -14.22 10.10 10.37
N ASP A 206 -14.81 11.12 10.99
CA ASP A 206 -14.05 12.29 11.44
C ASP A 206 -13.02 11.93 12.52
N ILE A 207 -13.34 11.00 13.44
CA ILE A 207 -12.38 10.58 14.47
C ILE A 207 -11.19 9.81 13.86
N ASN A 208 -11.39 9.05 12.78
CA ASN A 208 -10.27 8.40 12.09
C ASN A 208 -9.31 9.46 11.49
N GLU A 209 -9.84 10.58 11.01
CA GLU A 209 -9.04 11.68 10.47
C GLU A 209 -8.22 12.38 11.58
N VAL A 210 -8.86 12.64 12.72
CA VAL A 210 -8.18 13.22 13.90
C VAL A 210 -7.08 12.30 14.40
N LEU A 211 -7.40 11.01 14.61
CA LEU A 211 -6.45 10.06 15.18
C LEU A 211 -5.33 9.70 14.19
N SER A 212 -5.61 9.71 12.88
CA SER A 212 -4.55 9.60 11.87
C SER A 212 -3.59 10.80 11.90
N ALA A 213 -4.10 12.02 12.13
CA ALA A 213 -3.25 13.19 12.29
C ALA A 213 -2.40 13.12 13.57
N HIS A 214 -2.98 12.67 14.68
CA HIS A 214 -2.25 12.47 15.94
C HIS A 214 -1.15 11.40 15.81
N ASP A 215 -1.44 10.29 15.14
CA ASP A 215 -0.48 9.21 14.90
C ASP A 215 0.76 9.73 14.13
N VAL A 216 0.54 10.54 13.10
CA VAL A 216 1.64 11.21 12.37
C VAL A 216 2.48 12.08 13.30
N ILE A 217 1.85 12.91 14.12
CA ILE A 217 2.53 13.82 15.05
C ILE A 217 3.35 13.04 16.09
N MET A 218 2.87 11.88 16.54
CA MET A 218 3.58 11.01 17.49
C MET A 218 4.80 10.32 16.87
N HIS A 219 4.72 9.96 15.60
CA HIS A 219 5.76 9.12 14.98
C HIS A 219 6.88 9.91 14.32
N TYR A 220 6.60 11.05 13.73
CA TYR A 220 7.62 12.06 13.46
C TYR A 220 7.14 13.43 13.98
N PRO A 221 7.97 14.14 14.75
CA PRO A 221 7.50 15.23 15.62
C PRO A 221 7.14 16.48 14.81
N MET A 222 5.99 16.43 14.14
CA MET A 222 5.46 17.51 13.33
C MET A 222 4.83 18.59 14.20
N SER A 223 4.99 19.84 13.83
CA SER A 223 4.51 21.01 14.54
C SER A 223 3.94 22.08 13.61
N SER A 224 3.39 23.13 14.16
CA SER A 224 2.90 24.28 13.37
C SER A 224 4.02 25.09 12.68
N ARG A 225 5.29 24.75 12.89
CA ARG A 225 6.43 25.39 12.23
C ARG A 225 6.91 24.63 11.02
N ASP A 226 6.37 23.43 10.79
CA ASP A 226 6.84 22.54 9.74
C ASP A 226 6.21 22.87 8.40
N VAL A 227 7.04 22.69 7.38
CA VAL A 227 6.67 22.78 5.96
C VAL A 227 6.88 21.41 5.35
N THR A 228 5.82 20.81 4.83
CA THR A 228 5.87 19.47 4.27
C THR A 228 5.84 19.50 2.74
N LEU A 229 6.61 18.60 2.11
CA LEU A 229 6.52 18.32 0.68
C LEU A 229 6.26 16.83 0.50
N ASN A 230 5.01 16.46 0.20
CA ASN A 230 4.65 15.08 -0.07
C ASN A 230 4.56 14.87 -1.59
N MET A 231 5.47 14.06 -2.13
CA MET A 231 5.55 13.72 -3.56
C MET A 231 4.54 12.62 -3.95
N THR A 232 3.90 11.98 -2.97
CA THR A 232 2.85 10.97 -3.19
C THR A 232 1.53 11.65 -3.52
N PRO A 233 0.72 11.10 -4.46
CA PRO A 233 -0.59 11.67 -4.76
C PRO A 233 -1.52 11.69 -3.53
N TRP A 234 -2.19 12.82 -3.30
CA TRP A 234 -3.03 13.04 -2.11
C TRP A 234 -4.36 12.28 -2.14
N PHE A 235 -4.76 11.71 -3.28
CA PHE A 235 -5.91 10.82 -3.31
C PHE A 235 -5.65 9.46 -2.62
N HIS A 236 -4.39 9.11 -2.35
CA HIS A 236 -4.03 7.99 -1.50
C HIS A 236 -3.94 8.40 -0.04
N ARG A 237 -4.24 7.46 0.87
CA ARG A 237 -4.11 7.70 2.29
C ARG A 237 -2.66 8.07 2.68
N GLY A 238 -1.66 7.38 2.12
CA GLY A 238 -0.26 7.75 2.28
C GLY A 238 0.09 9.16 1.79
N GLY A 239 -0.61 9.70 0.79
CA GLY A 239 -0.45 11.08 0.33
C GLY A 239 -1.15 12.09 1.25
N ALA A 240 -2.45 11.93 1.49
CA ALA A 240 -3.24 12.88 2.27
C ALA A 240 -2.85 12.90 3.76
N HIS A 241 -2.54 11.71 4.33
CA HIS A 241 -2.36 11.56 5.78
C HIS A 241 -0.89 11.48 6.23
N SER A 242 0.09 11.28 5.32
CA SER A 242 1.50 11.27 5.69
C SER A 242 2.16 12.61 5.37
N GLY A 243 1.83 13.67 6.11
CA GLY A 243 2.32 15.03 5.85
C GLY A 243 1.68 15.72 4.63
N GLY A 244 0.57 15.20 4.13
CA GLY A 244 -0.35 15.92 3.24
C GLY A 244 -1.34 16.80 4.03
N PRO A 245 -2.48 17.15 3.43
CA PRO A 245 -3.45 18.08 4.03
C PRO A 245 -3.94 17.68 5.43
N CYS A 246 -4.17 16.39 5.69
CA CYS A 246 -4.79 15.92 6.93
C CYS A 246 -3.98 16.34 8.18
N PRO A 247 -2.75 15.82 8.41
CA PRO A 247 -1.99 16.16 9.62
C PRO A 247 -1.45 17.58 9.58
N THR A 248 -1.04 18.07 8.39
CA THR A 248 -0.38 19.37 8.29
C THR A 248 -1.32 20.51 8.65
N PHE A 249 -2.57 20.48 8.17
CA PHE A 249 -3.55 21.52 8.55
C PHE A 249 -4.06 21.34 9.97
N TYR A 250 -4.12 20.10 10.46
CA TYR A 250 -4.52 19.83 11.84
C TYR A 250 -3.52 20.37 12.86
N VAL A 251 -2.22 20.30 12.57
CA VAL A 251 -1.16 20.82 13.45
C VAL A 251 -0.85 22.32 13.23
N GLY A 252 -1.27 22.90 12.10
CA GLY A 252 -1.03 24.30 11.76
C GLY A 252 0.24 24.57 10.94
N GLY A 253 0.79 23.56 10.27
CA GLY A 253 1.93 23.65 9.35
C GLY A 253 1.53 24.08 7.93
N ALA A 254 2.47 24.03 6.98
CA ALA A 254 2.24 24.35 5.57
C ALA A 254 2.57 23.18 4.65
N VAL A 255 1.80 23.02 3.56
CA VAL A 255 2.11 22.06 2.50
C VAL A 255 2.69 22.79 1.29
N VAL A 256 3.76 22.22 0.69
CA VAL A 256 4.25 22.60 -0.63
C VAL A 256 3.62 21.67 -1.65
N VAL A 257 2.96 22.25 -2.66
CA VAL A 257 2.24 21.50 -3.70
C VAL A 257 3.19 21.04 -4.79
N MET A 258 3.14 19.75 -5.11
CA MET A 258 3.81 19.18 -6.28
C MET A 258 2.78 18.39 -7.10
N ARG A 259 2.38 18.92 -8.26
CA ARG A 259 1.32 18.32 -9.12
C ARG A 259 1.76 17.00 -9.74
N SER A 260 3.01 16.93 -10.13
CA SER A 260 3.66 15.72 -10.65
C SER A 260 5.09 15.66 -10.12
N PHE A 261 5.62 14.48 -9.94
CA PHE A 261 6.98 14.30 -9.44
C PHE A 261 8.01 14.91 -10.41
N LYS A 262 8.67 15.98 -9.97
CA LYS A 262 9.75 16.68 -10.66
C LYS A 262 10.96 16.68 -9.74
N PRO A 263 11.90 15.74 -9.89
CA PRO A 263 12.93 15.49 -8.88
C PRO A 263 13.87 16.67 -8.65
N GLN A 264 14.25 17.44 -9.70
CA GLN A 264 15.03 18.67 -9.53
C GLN A 264 14.29 19.68 -8.66
N ASN A 265 13.01 19.92 -8.98
CA ASN A 265 12.18 20.85 -8.22
C ASN A 265 12.03 20.39 -6.76
N ALA A 266 11.88 19.10 -6.52
CA ALA A 266 11.73 18.58 -5.16
C ALA A 266 12.94 18.95 -4.29
N LEU A 267 14.18 18.77 -4.80
CA LEU A 267 15.40 19.14 -4.11
C LEU A 267 15.56 20.66 -3.98
N ASP A 268 15.34 21.40 -5.08
CA ASP A 268 15.48 22.86 -5.09
C ASP A 268 14.47 23.55 -4.16
N TRP A 269 13.27 22.98 -4.02
CA TRP A 269 12.22 23.52 -3.14
C TRP A 269 12.47 23.27 -1.66
N VAL A 270 13.31 22.29 -1.30
CA VAL A 270 13.72 22.08 0.10
C VAL A 270 14.32 23.36 0.68
N ALA A 271 15.38 23.86 0.10
CA ALA A 271 16.01 25.09 0.56
C ALA A 271 15.12 26.33 0.33
N LYS A 272 14.49 26.42 -0.86
CA LYS A 272 13.74 27.61 -1.27
C LYS A 272 12.53 27.89 -0.38
N TYR A 273 11.82 26.86 0.07
CA TYR A 273 10.59 26.99 0.88
C TYR A 273 10.77 26.52 2.32
N GLY A 274 12.01 26.14 2.70
CA GLY A 274 12.29 25.66 4.05
C GLY A 274 11.55 24.37 4.39
N VAL A 275 11.49 23.43 3.44
CA VAL A 275 10.82 22.13 3.66
C VAL A 275 11.51 21.40 4.80
N THR A 276 10.74 21.01 5.82
CA THR A 276 11.25 20.33 7.02
C THR A 276 11.02 18.81 6.97
N PHE A 277 9.97 18.37 6.30
CA PHE A 277 9.72 16.95 6.06
C PHE A 277 9.41 16.69 4.59
N LEU A 278 10.16 15.76 4.00
CA LEU A 278 9.98 15.30 2.63
C LEU A 278 9.38 13.89 2.64
N MET A 279 8.28 13.67 1.89
CA MET A 279 7.61 12.39 1.84
C MET A 279 7.58 11.84 0.42
N GLY A 280 7.83 10.53 0.28
CA GLY A 280 7.75 9.86 -1.01
C GLY A 280 8.00 8.36 -0.93
N ALA A 281 7.63 7.65 -1.98
CA ALA A 281 7.95 6.24 -2.11
C ALA A 281 9.48 6.04 -2.28
N PRO A 282 10.03 4.85 -1.94
CA PRO A 282 11.45 4.55 -2.13
C PRO A 282 11.97 4.87 -3.54
N ALA A 283 11.16 4.63 -4.58
CA ALA A 283 11.52 4.96 -5.97
C ALA A 283 11.75 6.47 -6.19
N ASN A 284 10.95 7.34 -5.55
CA ASN A 284 11.19 8.78 -5.60
C ASN A 284 12.51 9.15 -4.94
N LEU A 285 12.79 8.56 -3.77
CA LEU A 285 14.01 8.82 -3.01
C LEU A 285 15.26 8.36 -3.75
N GLU A 286 15.20 7.24 -4.49
CA GLU A 286 16.31 6.77 -5.30
C GLU A 286 16.68 7.80 -6.38
N VAL A 287 15.69 8.36 -7.08
CA VAL A 287 15.93 9.39 -8.09
C VAL A 287 16.50 10.67 -7.44
N LEU A 288 15.98 11.08 -6.28
CA LEU A 288 16.51 12.24 -5.55
C LEU A 288 17.94 12.00 -5.09
N ASN A 289 18.25 10.80 -4.59
CA ASN A 289 19.58 10.44 -4.16
C ASN A 289 20.59 10.54 -5.30
N GLN A 290 20.29 9.98 -6.48
CA GLN A 290 21.17 10.06 -7.65
C GLN A 290 21.41 11.50 -8.10
N LEU A 291 20.39 12.35 -8.04
CA LEU A 291 20.55 13.77 -8.36
C LEU A 291 21.38 14.51 -7.32
N GLN A 292 21.19 14.22 -6.05
CA GLN A 292 21.94 14.82 -4.95
C GLN A 292 23.42 14.42 -4.98
N GLU A 293 23.74 13.19 -5.38
CA GLU A 293 25.10 12.73 -5.59
C GLU A 293 25.80 13.49 -6.72
N ARG A 294 25.10 13.76 -7.82
CA ARG A 294 25.66 14.46 -9.00
C ARG A 294 25.78 15.97 -8.80
N ASN A 295 24.81 16.56 -8.16
CA ASN A 295 24.76 18.01 -7.94
C ASN A 295 24.09 18.29 -6.58
N LYS A 296 24.90 18.55 -5.58
CA LYS A 296 24.47 18.78 -4.21
C LYS A 296 23.62 20.04 -4.07
N ARG A 297 22.47 19.91 -3.40
CA ARG A 297 21.61 21.00 -2.93
C ARG A 297 21.71 21.10 -1.43
N ASP A 298 21.37 22.25 -0.93
CA ASP A 298 21.21 22.45 0.51
C ASP A 298 19.91 21.78 0.98
N LEU A 299 20.04 20.76 1.80
CA LEU A 299 18.95 20.01 2.43
C LEU A 299 18.93 20.21 3.95
N SER A 300 19.63 21.20 4.47
CA SER A 300 19.81 21.43 5.91
C SER A 300 18.53 21.76 6.66
N SER A 301 17.47 22.23 5.95
CA SER A 301 16.15 22.44 6.54
C SER A 301 15.41 21.14 6.84
N LEU A 302 15.80 20.00 6.25
CA LEU A 302 15.13 18.73 6.48
C LEU A 302 15.37 18.20 7.88
N ARG A 303 14.31 18.06 8.62
CA ARG A 303 14.25 17.37 9.91
C ARG A 303 14.10 15.85 9.73
N GLY A 304 13.59 15.42 8.57
CA GLY A 304 13.49 14.02 8.20
C GLY A 304 12.85 13.75 6.84
N ILE A 305 13.03 12.52 6.40
CA ILE A 305 12.41 11.99 5.19
C ILE A 305 11.55 10.80 5.57
N VAL A 306 10.28 10.83 5.17
CA VAL A 306 9.30 9.75 5.44
C VAL A 306 9.07 8.98 4.14
N THR A 307 9.31 7.69 4.16
CA THR A 307 9.02 6.80 3.02
C THR A 307 7.94 5.79 3.37
N MET A 308 7.22 5.34 2.36
CA MET A 308 6.10 4.40 2.51
C MET A 308 5.69 3.81 1.17
N GLY A 309 4.81 2.81 1.24
CA GLY A 309 4.07 2.33 0.08
C GLY A 309 4.79 1.28 -0.76
N ALA A 310 6.08 1.06 -0.53
CA ALA A 310 6.87 -0.02 -1.11
C ALA A 310 7.98 -0.42 -0.13
N PRO A 311 8.58 -1.61 -0.26
CA PRO A 311 9.71 -2.02 0.56
C PRO A 311 10.90 -1.07 0.42
N LEU A 312 11.53 -0.72 1.53
CA LEU A 312 12.79 0.01 1.57
C LEU A 312 13.92 -0.96 1.94
N SER A 313 14.79 -1.27 1.00
CA SER A 313 15.93 -2.16 1.28
C SER A 313 16.93 -1.54 2.26
N LYS A 314 17.66 -2.37 3.02
CA LYS A 314 18.68 -1.92 3.94
C LYS A 314 19.75 -1.05 3.25
N ALA A 315 20.21 -1.50 2.08
CA ALA A 315 21.23 -0.77 1.30
C ALA A 315 20.74 0.62 0.87
N ALA A 316 19.48 0.72 0.37
CA ALA A 316 18.88 1.98 -0.03
C ALA A 316 18.70 2.92 1.18
N CYS A 317 18.22 2.40 2.31
CA CYS A 317 18.06 3.20 3.53
C CYS A 317 19.38 3.83 3.97
N VAL A 318 20.44 3.03 4.10
CA VAL A 318 21.79 3.52 4.48
C VAL A 318 22.33 4.56 3.49
N LYS A 319 22.09 4.34 2.19
CA LYS A 319 22.48 5.29 1.14
C LYS A 319 21.74 6.64 1.28
N TYR A 320 20.44 6.61 1.55
CA TYR A 320 19.65 7.84 1.73
C TYR A 320 20.01 8.57 3.03
N MET A 321 20.34 7.84 4.10
CA MET A 321 20.85 8.43 5.34
C MET A 321 22.11 9.26 5.09
N LYS A 322 23.00 8.79 4.24
CA LYS A 322 24.27 9.47 3.92
C LYS A 322 24.07 10.71 3.04
N ASN A 323 23.19 10.63 2.04
CA ASN A 323 23.16 11.61 0.95
C ASN A 323 21.99 12.59 1.04
N LEU A 324 20.86 12.22 1.67
CA LEU A 324 19.66 13.04 1.72
C LEU A 324 19.37 13.57 3.13
N SER A 325 19.23 12.69 4.11
CA SER A 325 18.98 13.07 5.50
C SER A 325 19.34 11.91 6.43
N PRO A 326 20.02 12.13 7.57
CA PRO A 326 20.29 11.07 8.54
C PRO A 326 19.01 10.51 9.16
N ASN A 327 17.94 11.27 9.12
CA ASN A 327 16.65 10.92 9.73
C ASN A 327 15.70 10.34 8.67
N ILE A 328 15.81 9.03 8.41
CA ILE A 328 14.88 8.28 7.57
C ILE A 328 13.82 7.63 8.45
N PHE A 329 12.57 7.79 8.06
CA PHE A 329 11.40 7.14 8.63
C PHE A 329 10.79 6.23 7.58
N ASN A 330 10.34 5.03 7.96
CA ASN A 330 9.66 4.12 7.03
C ASN A 330 8.36 3.61 7.64
N GLY A 331 7.23 3.97 7.04
CA GLY A 331 5.90 3.59 7.49
C GLY A 331 5.31 2.45 6.66
N TYR A 332 4.77 1.45 7.35
CA TYR A 332 4.00 0.37 6.75
C TYR A 332 2.54 0.44 7.19
N GLY A 333 1.65 0.22 6.26
CA GLY A 333 0.21 0.16 6.48
C GLY A 333 -0.58 0.08 5.18
N THR A 334 -1.89 0.16 5.30
CA THR A 334 -2.83 0.00 4.20
C THR A 334 -3.76 1.21 4.10
N THR A 335 -4.58 1.27 3.06
CA THR A 335 -5.62 2.31 2.99
C THR A 335 -6.62 2.16 4.13
N GLU A 336 -6.91 0.93 4.55
CA GLU A 336 -7.89 0.57 5.56
C GLU A 336 -7.49 1.00 6.98
N THR A 337 -6.19 0.89 7.29
CA THR A 337 -5.68 1.06 8.67
C THR A 337 -4.63 2.15 8.82
N PHE A 338 -4.25 2.84 7.74
CA PHE A 338 -3.19 3.84 7.68
C PHE A 338 -1.82 3.23 8.03
N TRP A 339 -0.97 3.89 8.82
CA TRP A 339 0.26 3.33 9.33
C TRP A 339 -0.01 2.44 10.54
N ASN A 340 0.69 1.32 10.59
CA ASN A 340 0.51 0.34 11.66
C ASN A 340 1.83 -0.12 12.26
N SER A 341 2.92 -0.03 11.48
CA SER A 341 4.27 -0.07 12.03
C SER A 341 5.13 1.03 11.42
N PHE A 342 6.12 1.47 12.18
CA PHE A 342 6.89 2.64 11.84
C PHE A 342 8.34 2.53 12.30
N LEU A 343 9.27 2.52 11.33
CA LEU A 343 10.71 2.60 11.58
C LEU A 343 11.09 4.07 11.83
N ARG A 344 11.85 4.30 12.89
CA ARG A 344 12.28 5.63 13.31
C ARG A 344 13.80 5.77 13.26
N PRO A 345 14.34 7.00 13.17
CA PRO A 345 15.78 7.22 13.10
C PRO A 345 16.59 6.57 14.23
N TYR A 346 16.05 6.48 15.42
CA TYR A 346 16.74 5.84 16.56
C TYR A 346 16.86 4.30 16.43
N ASN A 347 16.14 3.69 15.47
CA ASN A 347 16.28 2.27 15.12
C ASN A 347 17.36 2.04 14.06
N LEU A 348 17.97 3.13 13.53
CA LEU A 348 18.92 3.06 12.44
C LEU A 348 20.36 3.13 12.97
N PRO A 349 21.30 2.48 12.30
CA PRO A 349 21.17 1.75 11.03
C PRO A 349 20.75 0.27 11.17
N GLU A 350 20.65 -0.29 12.37
CA GLU A 350 20.43 -1.72 12.62
C GLU A 350 19.08 -2.19 12.05
N GLY A 351 18.01 -1.42 12.29
CA GLY A 351 16.67 -1.71 11.82
C GLY A 351 16.42 -1.38 10.34
N ALA A 352 17.44 -0.92 9.60
CA ALA A 352 17.29 -0.64 8.17
C ALA A 352 16.87 -1.89 7.38
N GLY A 353 15.85 -1.77 6.55
CA GLY A 353 15.23 -2.87 5.81
C GLY A 353 13.93 -3.37 6.45
N SER A 354 13.68 -3.02 7.72
CA SER A 354 12.40 -3.30 8.39
C SER A 354 11.40 -2.14 8.22
N VAL A 355 10.19 -2.37 8.70
CA VAL A 355 9.15 -1.33 8.84
C VAL A 355 8.95 -0.91 10.30
N GLY A 356 9.90 -1.27 11.18
CA GLY A 356 9.90 -0.90 12.58
C GLY A 356 8.85 -1.65 13.42
N ALA A 357 8.55 -1.09 14.59
CA ALA A 357 7.57 -1.64 15.53
C ALA A 357 6.18 -1.02 15.31
N SER A 358 5.17 -1.63 15.94
CA SER A 358 3.79 -1.16 15.94
C SER A 358 3.69 0.32 16.28
N CYS A 359 2.75 1.01 15.63
CA CYS A 359 2.33 2.35 16.03
C CYS A 359 1.67 2.32 17.40
N THR A 360 1.59 3.48 18.06
CA THR A 360 1.23 3.59 19.49
C THR A 360 -0.11 2.95 19.83
N ASP A 361 -1.13 3.17 18.98
CA ASP A 361 -2.49 2.70 19.22
C ASP A 361 -2.83 1.43 18.42
N ASP A 362 -1.84 0.79 17.82
CA ASP A 362 -2.01 -0.39 16.96
C ASP A 362 -1.36 -1.63 17.57
N GLU A 363 -1.89 -2.77 17.18
CA GLU A 363 -1.21 -4.06 17.34
C GLU A 363 -0.90 -4.62 15.95
N VAL A 364 0.34 -5.04 15.75
CA VAL A 364 0.78 -5.78 14.55
C VAL A 364 1.28 -7.14 15.01
N ARG A 365 0.79 -8.20 14.38
CA ARG A 365 1.19 -9.57 14.66
C ARG A 365 1.54 -10.29 13.37
N VAL A 366 2.39 -11.30 13.48
CA VAL A 366 2.71 -12.22 12.39
C VAL A 366 2.19 -13.59 12.77
N VAL A 367 1.17 -14.05 12.04
CA VAL A 367 0.46 -15.31 12.33
C VAL A 367 0.76 -16.37 11.29
N LYS A 368 0.56 -17.64 11.63
CA LYS A 368 0.74 -18.76 10.71
C LYS A 368 -0.14 -18.63 9.48
N ILE A 369 0.30 -19.18 8.37
CA ILE A 369 -0.44 -19.19 7.11
C ILE A 369 -1.07 -20.58 6.93
N TYR A 370 -2.38 -20.60 6.69
CA TYR A 370 -3.15 -21.78 6.33
C TYR A 370 -3.80 -21.59 4.96
N ASP A 371 -3.95 -22.68 4.22
CA ASP A 371 -4.54 -22.66 2.86
C ASP A 371 -6.07 -22.60 2.91
N ASP A 372 -6.70 -23.17 3.93
CA ASP A 372 -8.14 -23.40 4.04
C ASP A 372 -8.85 -22.45 5.03
N LYS A 373 -8.11 -21.73 5.86
CA LYS A 373 -8.68 -20.86 6.90
C LYS A 373 -7.79 -19.65 7.21
N LYS A 374 -8.36 -18.68 7.90
CA LYS A 374 -7.58 -17.63 8.57
C LYS A 374 -6.98 -18.19 9.85
N ALA A 375 -5.75 -17.81 10.16
CA ALA A 375 -5.15 -18.09 11.47
C ALA A 375 -5.95 -17.37 12.57
N ASP A 376 -5.95 -17.94 13.77
CA ASP A 376 -6.37 -17.19 14.94
C ASP A 376 -5.37 -16.06 15.19
N PRO A 377 -5.78 -14.88 15.66
CA PRO A 377 -4.83 -13.80 15.98
C PRO A 377 -3.74 -14.16 16.99
N ASP A 378 -3.96 -15.18 17.80
CA ASP A 378 -2.99 -15.67 18.78
C ASP A 378 -2.14 -16.85 18.27
N ASP A 379 -2.37 -17.31 17.05
CA ASP A 379 -1.59 -18.39 16.41
C ASP A 379 -0.34 -17.81 15.72
N LEU A 380 0.57 -17.33 16.55
CA LEU A 380 1.75 -16.58 16.15
C LEU A 380 2.81 -17.49 15.52
N VAL A 381 3.64 -16.93 14.64
CA VAL A 381 4.92 -17.53 14.26
C VAL A 381 5.99 -17.15 15.27
N GLU A 382 7.13 -17.86 15.26
CA GLU A 382 8.27 -17.54 16.11
C GLU A 382 8.79 -16.12 15.79
N ALA A 383 9.18 -15.38 16.85
CA ALA A 383 9.69 -14.01 16.74
C ALA A 383 11.23 -14.01 16.58
N ASP A 384 11.72 -14.69 15.55
CA ASP A 384 13.13 -15.00 15.28
C ASP A 384 13.71 -14.24 14.05
N ASP A 385 12.93 -13.32 13.46
CA ASP A 385 13.20 -12.62 12.19
C ASP A 385 13.43 -13.57 10.98
N ALA A 386 13.08 -14.83 11.11
CA ALA A 386 13.28 -15.85 10.08
C ALA A 386 11.98 -16.56 9.69
N THR A 387 11.13 -16.89 10.68
CA THR A 387 9.88 -17.61 10.45
C THR A 387 8.83 -16.67 9.86
N GLU A 388 8.40 -16.98 8.63
CA GLU A 388 7.45 -16.14 7.90
C GLU A 388 6.01 -16.48 8.25
N GLY A 389 5.16 -15.45 8.29
CA GLY A 389 3.72 -15.56 8.48
C GLY A 389 2.95 -14.43 7.81
N GLU A 390 1.62 -14.43 7.94
CA GLU A 390 0.76 -13.33 7.47
C GLU A 390 0.77 -12.20 8.51
N ILE A 391 0.98 -10.98 8.05
CA ILE A 391 0.89 -9.78 8.90
C ILE A 391 -0.59 -9.45 9.10
N ILE A 392 -1.02 -9.42 10.36
CA ILE A 392 -2.35 -8.95 10.75
C ILE A 392 -2.27 -7.70 11.62
N ILE A 393 -3.29 -6.87 11.51
CA ILE A 393 -3.31 -5.54 12.11
C ILE A 393 -4.60 -5.34 12.89
N LYS A 394 -4.49 -4.80 14.10
CA LYS A 394 -5.59 -4.25 14.87
C LYS A 394 -5.34 -2.76 15.07
N SER A 395 -6.22 -1.94 14.52
CA SER A 395 -6.07 -0.48 14.48
C SER A 395 -7.41 0.19 14.82
N PRO A 396 -7.82 0.20 16.10
CA PRO A 396 -9.14 0.68 16.50
C PRO A 396 -9.35 2.17 16.21
N ALA A 397 -8.27 2.94 16.19
CA ALA A 397 -8.29 4.38 16.00
C ALA A 397 -8.46 4.82 14.53
N LYS A 398 -8.00 4.00 13.57
CA LYS A 398 -7.77 4.44 12.19
C LYS A 398 -8.55 3.66 11.14
N THR A 399 -9.40 2.72 11.53
CA THR A 399 -10.21 1.91 10.60
C THR A 399 -11.69 1.88 10.99
N THR A 400 -12.55 1.76 10.00
CA THR A 400 -13.98 1.50 10.19
C THR A 400 -14.34 0.02 10.03
N TYR A 401 -13.36 -0.86 9.86
CA TYR A 401 -13.50 -2.32 9.72
C TYR A 401 -14.43 -2.77 8.59
N SER A 402 -14.62 -1.93 7.56
CA SER A 402 -15.54 -2.23 6.46
C SER A 402 -15.13 -1.58 5.15
N TYR A 403 -15.65 -2.15 4.05
CA TYR A 403 -15.65 -1.53 2.74
C TYR A 403 -17.06 -1.15 2.33
N TYR A 404 -17.21 0.03 1.76
CA TYR A 404 -18.51 0.55 1.31
C TYR A 404 -19.18 -0.41 0.33
N LYS A 405 -20.39 -0.88 0.69
CA LYS A 405 -21.20 -1.80 -0.12
C LYS A 405 -20.43 -3.04 -0.63
N ASN A 406 -19.51 -3.57 0.19
CA ASN A 406 -18.75 -4.76 -0.19
C ASN A 406 -18.56 -5.68 1.05
N GLU A 407 -19.65 -6.29 1.48
CA GLU A 407 -19.70 -7.15 2.67
C GLU A 407 -18.82 -8.40 2.52
N GLN A 408 -18.76 -8.98 1.31
CA GLN A 408 -17.95 -10.16 1.05
C GLN A 408 -16.47 -9.86 1.32
N VAL A 409 -15.92 -8.82 0.70
CA VAL A 409 -14.51 -8.46 0.89
C VAL A 409 -14.26 -7.96 2.32
N THR A 410 -15.26 -7.34 2.97
CA THR A 410 -15.17 -6.98 4.37
C THR A 410 -14.97 -8.23 5.24
N ALA A 411 -15.80 -9.26 5.06
CA ALA A 411 -15.66 -10.53 5.78
C ALA A 411 -14.35 -11.28 5.43
N GLU A 412 -13.87 -11.16 4.19
CA GLU A 412 -12.58 -11.72 3.77
C GLU A 412 -11.39 -11.04 4.45
N LYS A 413 -11.45 -9.73 4.69
CA LYS A 413 -10.32 -8.95 5.20
C LYS A 413 -10.35 -8.73 6.70
N PHE A 414 -11.52 -8.65 7.31
CA PHE A 414 -11.66 -8.39 8.74
C PHE A 414 -12.22 -9.60 9.47
N SER A 415 -11.65 -9.92 10.62
CA SER A 415 -12.13 -10.98 11.52
C SER A 415 -11.67 -10.69 12.94
N LYS A 416 -12.54 -10.87 13.93
CA LYS A 416 -12.24 -10.72 15.37
C LYS A 416 -11.57 -9.37 15.73
N GLY A 417 -11.92 -8.29 15.03
CA GLY A 417 -11.30 -6.97 15.23
C GLY A 417 -9.91 -6.80 14.60
N TRP A 418 -9.45 -7.76 13.81
CA TRP A 418 -8.18 -7.73 13.08
C TRP A 418 -8.40 -7.64 11.58
N MET A 419 -7.51 -6.92 10.91
CA MET A 419 -7.37 -6.92 9.46
C MET A 419 -6.32 -7.94 9.05
N TYR A 420 -6.67 -8.87 8.17
CA TYR A 420 -5.77 -9.79 7.49
C TYR A 420 -5.30 -9.13 6.21
N THR A 421 -4.06 -8.66 6.22
CA THR A 421 -3.54 -7.78 5.16
C THR A 421 -3.32 -8.51 3.84
N GLY A 422 -2.97 -9.80 3.92
CA GLY A 422 -2.45 -10.59 2.81
C GLY A 422 -0.98 -10.26 2.52
N ASP A 423 -0.33 -9.43 3.31
CA ASP A 423 1.11 -9.24 3.29
C ASP A 423 1.76 -10.29 4.20
N THR A 424 2.96 -10.75 3.83
CA THR A 424 3.74 -11.70 4.61
C THR A 424 4.98 -11.01 5.17
N GLY A 425 5.45 -11.50 6.30
CA GLY A 425 6.60 -10.94 6.95
C GLY A 425 7.15 -11.81 8.07
N THR A 426 8.23 -11.34 8.66
CA THR A 426 8.87 -11.86 9.86
C THR A 426 8.82 -10.79 10.96
N TRP A 427 9.08 -11.17 12.19
CA TRP A 427 9.20 -10.22 13.29
C TRP A 427 10.24 -10.69 14.32
N THR A 428 10.73 -9.73 15.11
CA THR A 428 11.66 -10.02 16.23
C THR A 428 10.93 -10.03 17.57
N ALA A 429 11.60 -10.49 18.60
CA ALA A 429 11.10 -10.47 19.98
C ALA A 429 10.76 -9.05 20.47
N GLU A 430 11.42 -8.02 19.92
CA GLU A 430 11.14 -6.61 20.21
C GLU A 430 9.98 -6.05 19.38
N GLY A 431 9.31 -6.89 18.55
CA GLY A 431 8.19 -6.50 17.72
C GLY A 431 8.58 -5.71 16.46
N ILE A 432 9.85 -5.78 16.02
CA ILE A 432 10.29 -5.19 14.75
C ILE A 432 9.81 -6.08 13.61
N VAL A 433 9.04 -5.50 12.68
CA VAL A 433 8.44 -6.23 11.56
C VAL A 433 9.25 -5.99 10.28
N THR A 434 9.48 -7.06 9.52
CA THR A 434 10.07 -7.01 8.18
C THR A 434 9.07 -7.58 7.18
N VAL A 435 8.60 -6.77 6.23
CA VAL A 435 7.68 -7.20 5.16
C VAL A 435 8.45 -7.99 4.12
N ARG A 436 7.99 -9.20 3.81
CA ARG A 436 8.64 -10.11 2.85
C ARG A 436 7.94 -10.15 1.49
N GLY A 437 6.63 -9.93 1.45
CA GLY A 437 5.88 -9.95 0.19
C GLY A 437 4.37 -10.01 0.38
N ARG A 438 3.70 -10.51 -0.66
CA ARG A 438 2.24 -10.74 -0.65
C ARG A 438 1.96 -12.24 -0.60
N LYS A 439 0.98 -12.65 0.20
CA LYS A 439 0.49 -14.03 0.24
C LYS A 439 0.04 -14.50 -1.15
N ASP A 440 -0.64 -13.64 -1.91
CA ASP A 440 -1.13 -13.93 -3.26
C ASP A 440 -0.02 -14.02 -4.32
N ASP A 441 1.14 -13.43 -4.07
CA ASP A 441 2.30 -13.46 -4.95
C ASP A 441 3.28 -14.59 -4.59
N MET A 442 3.04 -15.31 -3.50
CA MET A 442 3.83 -16.46 -3.08
C MET A 442 3.83 -17.52 -4.18
N MET A 443 5.00 -18.08 -4.42
CA MET A 443 5.26 -19.14 -5.38
C MET A 443 5.60 -20.42 -4.63
N VAL A 444 5.06 -21.56 -5.07
CA VAL A 444 5.41 -22.87 -4.51
C VAL A 444 6.32 -23.60 -5.50
N VAL A 445 7.60 -23.66 -5.21
CA VAL A 445 8.61 -24.29 -6.08
C VAL A 445 9.23 -25.48 -5.37
N SER A 446 8.99 -26.68 -5.91
CA SER A 446 9.48 -27.95 -5.32
C SER A 446 9.01 -28.17 -3.86
N GLY A 447 7.81 -27.68 -3.52
CA GLY A 447 7.24 -27.79 -2.17
C GLY A 447 7.66 -26.68 -1.20
N GLU A 448 8.51 -25.74 -1.63
CA GLU A 448 9.00 -24.62 -0.82
C GLU A 448 8.25 -23.33 -1.18
N ASN A 449 7.85 -22.59 -0.16
CA ASN A 449 7.24 -21.26 -0.30
C ASN A 449 8.32 -20.23 -0.60
N ILE A 450 8.15 -19.47 -1.67
CA ILE A 450 9.10 -18.48 -2.15
C ILE A 450 8.37 -17.17 -2.42
N TYR A 451 8.98 -16.07 -2.02
CA TYR A 451 8.46 -14.74 -2.29
C TYR A 451 9.29 -14.02 -3.36
N PRO A 452 8.64 -13.35 -4.32
CA PRO A 452 9.31 -12.65 -5.41
C PRO A 452 10.37 -11.65 -4.93
N THR A 453 10.06 -10.90 -3.88
CA THR A 453 10.91 -9.81 -3.35
C THR A 453 12.32 -10.27 -2.98
N GLN A 454 12.47 -11.43 -2.34
CA GLN A 454 13.79 -11.96 -1.98
C GLN A 454 14.66 -12.24 -3.21
N ILE A 455 14.03 -12.69 -4.30
CA ILE A 455 14.74 -12.97 -5.55
C ILE A 455 15.05 -11.68 -6.28
N GLU A 456 14.11 -10.74 -6.28
CA GLU A 456 14.29 -9.40 -6.88
C GLU A 456 15.47 -8.67 -6.26
N GLU A 457 15.57 -8.66 -4.93
CA GLU A 457 16.69 -8.06 -4.20
C GLU A 457 18.03 -8.67 -4.65
N ALA A 458 18.10 -10.00 -4.73
CA ALA A 458 19.33 -10.66 -5.17
C ALA A 458 19.66 -10.42 -6.65
N VAL A 459 18.66 -10.27 -7.52
CA VAL A 459 18.86 -9.94 -8.94
C VAL A 459 19.33 -8.48 -9.10
N LEU A 460 18.83 -7.58 -8.27
CA LEU A 460 19.18 -6.17 -8.25
C LEU A 460 20.63 -5.90 -7.74
N GLU A 461 21.28 -6.87 -7.07
CA GLU A 461 22.70 -6.78 -6.73
C GLU A 461 23.61 -6.79 -7.99
N ASN A 462 23.09 -7.21 -9.15
CA ASN A 462 23.83 -7.15 -10.40
C ASN A 462 23.88 -5.71 -10.92
N PRO A 463 25.06 -5.09 -11.09
CA PRO A 463 25.20 -3.68 -11.48
C PRO A 463 24.65 -3.37 -12.89
N LYS A 464 24.49 -4.39 -13.74
CA LYS A 464 23.88 -4.25 -15.07
C LYS A 464 22.34 -4.32 -15.04
N VAL A 465 21.72 -4.54 -13.88
CA VAL A 465 20.27 -4.58 -13.70
C VAL A 465 19.78 -3.27 -13.13
N LYS A 466 18.83 -2.65 -13.82
CA LYS A 466 18.16 -1.41 -13.37
C LYS A 466 16.97 -1.73 -12.46
N ASP A 467 16.15 -2.71 -12.86
CA ASP A 467 15.00 -3.15 -12.10
C ASP A 467 14.54 -4.55 -12.51
N CYS A 468 13.78 -5.22 -11.65
CA CYS A 468 13.23 -6.52 -12.01
C CYS A 468 11.89 -6.79 -11.27
N ILE A 469 11.03 -7.60 -11.90
CA ILE A 469 9.86 -8.21 -11.26
C ILE A 469 9.95 -9.72 -11.45
N VAL A 470 9.79 -10.45 -10.35
CA VAL A 470 9.85 -11.91 -10.34
C VAL A 470 8.44 -12.50 -10.21
N THR A 471 8.17 -13.55 -10.96
CA THR A 471 6.93 -14.32 -10.91
C THR A 471 7.23 -15.80 -11.13
N CYS A 472 6.21 -16.63 -11.34
CA CYS A 472 6.38 -18.05 -11.65
C CYS A 472 5.67 -18.46 -12.94
N VAL A 473 6.17 -19.53 -13.52
CA VAL A 473 5.54 -20.25 -14.62
C VAL A 473 5.32 -21.71 -14.24
N PRO A 474 4.36 -22.42 -14.84
CA PRO A 474 4.19 -23.86 -14.63
C PRO A 474 5.45 -24.65 -15.01
N ASP A 475 5.84 -25.63 -14.18
CA ASP A 475 6.95 -26.54 -14.43
C ASP A 475 6.52 -27.97 -14.06
N MET A 476 6.67 -28.91 -15.00
CA MET A 476 6.19 -30.30 -14.85
C MET A 476 6.87 -31.06 -13.69
N LEU A 477 8.10 -30.70 -13.35
CA LEU A 477 8.87 -31.41 -12.31
C LEU A 477 8.76 -30.77 -10.93
N ARG A 478 8.43 -29.47 -10.88
CA ARG A 478 8.51 -28.66 -9.67
C ARG A 478 7.20 -27.97 -9.28
N GLY A 479 6.14 -28.25 -10.04
CA GLY A 479 4.89 -27.53 -9.95
C GLY A 479 5.01 -26.12 -10.54
N GLN A 480 5.96 -25.33 -10.03
CA GLN A 480 6.27 -23.99 -10.54
C GLN A 480 7.79 -23.79 -10.71
N ALA A 481 8.17 -22.89 -11.60
CA ALA A 481 9.55 -22.42 -11.76
C ALA A 481 9.59 -20.89 -11.74
N VAL A 482 10.63 -20.35 -11.13
CA VAL A 482 10.85 -18.89 -11.01
C VAL A 482 11.19 -18.30 -12.37
N ALA A 483 10.54 -17.17 -12.71
CA ALA A 483 10.77 -16.36 -13.89
C ALA A 483 11.04 -14.91 -13.49
N ALA A 484 12.10 -14.30 -14.01
CA ALA A 484 12.49 -12.93 -13.75
C ALA A 484 12.39 -12.08 -15.02
N TYR A 485 11.64 -10.98 -14.92
CA TYR A 485 11.58 -9.93 -15.93
C TYR A 485 12.48 -8.79 -15.50
N VAL A 486 13.45 -8.44 -16.34
CA VAL A 486 14.56 -7.55 -15.98
C VAL A 486 14.63 -6.36 -16.92
N ILE A 487 14.73 -5.15 -16.37
CA ILE A 487 15.17 -3.96 -17.12
C ILE A 487 16.68 -3.87 -16.99
N ALA A 488 17.39 -3.85 -18.10
CA ALA A 488 18.83 -3.69 -18.13
C ALA A 488 19.22 -2.23 -17.83
N ALA A 489 20.26 -2.05 -17.04
CA ALA A 489 20.97 -0.78 -16.89
C ALA A 489 22.08 -0.62 -17.95
N ASP A 490 22.52 -1.73 -18.51
CA ASP A 490 23.55 -1.84 -19.55
C ASP A 490 23.00 -2.74 -20.67
N GLU A 491 22.94 -2.21 -21.89
CA GLU A 491 22.41 -2.92 -23.07
C GLU A 491 23.19 -4.19 -23.42
N SER A 492 24.40 -4.36 -22.92
CA SER A 492 25.20 -5.58 -23.10
C SER A 492 24.72 -6.75 -22.23
N LEU A 493 23.80 -6.52 -21.28
CA LEU A 493 23.31 -7.56 -20.37
C LEU A 493 22.62 -8.68 -21.14
N THR A 494 23.03 -9.92 -20.86
CA THR A 494 22.46 -11.12 -21.48
C THR A 494 21.78 -12.02 -20.46
N VAL A 495 20.84 -12.85 -20.92
CA VAL A 495 20.19 -13.88 -20.10
C VAL A 495 21.20 -14.88 -19.54
N ALA A 496 22.29 -15.16 -20.28
CA ALA A 496 23.36 -16.04 -19.82
C ALA A 496 24.10 -15.45 -18.61
N GLU A 497 24.44 -14.16 -18.66
CA GLU A 497 25.07 -13.44 -17.54
C GLU A 497 24.15 -13.38 -16.32
N LEU A 498 22.87 -13.07 -16.49
CA LEU A 498 21.88 -13.08 -15.40
C LEU A 498 21.77 -14.47 -14.75
N SER A 499 21.71 -15.52 -15.57
CA SER A 499 21.65 -16.89 -15.09
C SER A 499 22.89 -17.29 -14.32
N ASP A 500 24.07 -16.92 -14.80
CA ASP A 500 25.34 -17.18 -14.13
C ASP A 500 25.45 -16.41 -12.81
N PHE A 501 25.11 -15.12 -12.82
CA PHE A 501 25.08 -14.29 -11.62
C PHE A 501 24.17 -14.88 -10.54
N CYS A 502 22.89 -15.16 -10.86
CA CYS A 502 21.95 -15.77 -9.91
C CYS A 502 22.43 -17.15 -9.42
N SER A 503 23.14 -17.90 -10.26
CA SER A 503 23.67 -19.21 -9.89
C SER A 503 24.78 -19.16 -8.85
N LYS A 504 25.54 -18.05 -8.81
CA LYS A 504 26.65 -17.80 -7.89
C LYS A 504 26.19 -17.04 -6.63
N SER A 505 24.98 -16.47 -6.64
CA SER A 505 24.45 -15.74 -5.49
C SER A 505 24.40 -16.64 -4.26
N LYS A 506 24.94 -16.13 -3.14
CA LYS A 506 24.87 -16.76 -1.82
C LYS A 506 23.50 -16.57 -1.16
N MET A 507 22.72 -15.59 -1.63
CA MET A 507 21.38 -15.28 -1.14
C MET A 507 20.28 -16.14 -1.77
N LEU A 508 20.57 -16.83 -2.88
CA LEU A 508 19.60 -17.66 -3.60
C LEU A 508 19.91 -19.15 -3.46
N SER A 509 19.10 -19.86 -2.68
CA SER A 509 19.09 -21.34 -2.69
C SER A 509 18.72 -21.86 -4.09
N LYS A 510 19.05 -23.14 -4.39
CA LYS A 510 18.87 -23.71 -5.74
C LYS A 510 17.44 -23.62 -6.27
N TYR A 511 16.43 -23.71 -5.41
CA TYR A 511 15.01 -23.63 -5.80
C TYR A 511 14.52 -22.19 -5.99
N LYS A 512 15.17 -21.18 -5.39
CA LYS A 512 14.87 -19.75 -5.56
C LYS A 512 15.47 -19.15 -6.84
N ARG A 513 16.45 -19.81 -7.45
CA ARG A 513 17.14 -19.28 -8.65
C ARG A 513 16.21 -19.24 -9.84
N PRO A 514 16.06 -18.09 -10.52
CA PRO A 514 15.25 -17.98 -11.71
C PRO A 514 15.72 -18.97 -12.80
N ARG A 515 14.77 -19.69 -13.36
CA ARG A 515 15.00 -20.62 -14.48
C ARG A 515 14.68 -20.02 -15.83
N TYR A 516 13.93 -18.94 -15.80
CA TYR A 516 13.51 -18.19 -16.97
C TYR A 516 13.79 -16.72 -16.74
N PHE A 517 14.23 -16.03 -17.79
CA PHE A 517 14.52 -14.61 -17.79
C PHE A 517 13.93 -13.95 -19.03
N ALA A 518 13.44 -12.74 -18.90
CA ALA A 518 13.12 -11.83 -20.00
C ALA A 518 13.77 -10.48 -19.75
N ILE A 519 14.56 -9.99 -20.69
CA ILE A 519 15.05 -8.61 -20.67
C ILE A 519 14.01 -7.77 -21.39
N VAL A 520 13.42 -6.80 -20.70
CA VAL A 520 12.29 -6.01 -21.17
C VAL A 520 12.59 -4.51 -21.06
N THR A 521 11.89 -3.70 -21.86
CA THR A 521 12.05 -2.25 -21.84
C THR A 521 11.22 -1.57 -20.76
N SER A 522 10.15 -2.23 -20.27
CA SER A 522 9.28 -1.71 -19.23
C SER A 522 8.72 -2.83 -18.36
N LEU A 523 8.45 -2.50 -17.10
CA LEU A 523 7.77 -3.35 -16.13
C LEU A 523 6.46 -2.71 -15.70
N PRO A 524 5.43 -3.50 -15.32
CA PRO A 524 4.16 -2.96 -14.87
C PRO A 524 4.25 -2.44 -13.43
N TYR A 525 3.85 -1.18 -13.24
CA TYR A 525 3.75 -0.52 -11.94
C TYR A 525 2.37 0.10 -11.74
N THR A 526 1.95 0.18 -10.49
CA THR A 526 0.79 1.01 -10.11
C THR A 526 1.14 2.49 -10.24
N ALA A 527 0.13 3.35 -10.19
CA ALA A 527 0.31 4.81 -10.19
C ALA A 527 1.17 5.33 -9.02
N THR A 528 1.31 4.52 -7.96
CA THR A 528 2.17 4.80 -6.79
C THR A 528 3.56 4.20 -6.88
N GLY A 529 3.92 3.57 -8.01
CA GLY A 529 5.22 2.94 -8.22
C GLY A 529 5.37 1.56 -7.57
N LYS A 530 4.27 0.90 -7.18
CA LYS A 530 4.33 -0.50 -6.71
C LYS A 530 4.40 -1.47 -7.88
N LYS A 531 5.24 -2.48 -7.78
CA LYS A 531 5.35 -3.57 -8.75
C LYS A 531 4.03 -4.35 -8.85
N MET A 532 3.56 -4.60 -10.08
CA MET A 532 2.32 -5.34 -10.34
C MET A 532 2.64 -6.80 -10.70
N HIS A 533 3.03 -7.60 -9.71
CA HIS A 533 3.39 -9.01 -9.89
C HIS A 533 2.26 -9.81 -10.55
N TYR A 534 1.01 -9.54 -10.17
CA TYR A 534 -0.17 -10.21 -10.75
C TYR A 534 -0.28 -10.03 -12.27
N ALA A 535 0.08 -8.84 -12.78
CA ALA A 535 0.01 -8.55 -14.22
C ALA A 535 1.00 -9.41 -15.01
N LEU A 536 2.20 -9.63 -14.46
CA LEU A 536 3.18 -10.54 -15.07
C LEU A 536 2.83 -12.01 -14.85
N LYS A 537 2.25 -12.39 -13.71
CA LYS A 537 1.79 -13.75 -13.43
C LYS A 537 0.74 -14.21 -14.45
N GLN A 538 -0.19 -13.32 -14.84
CA GLN A 538 -1.16 -13.61 -15.89
C GLN A 538 -0.51 -13.80 -17.27
N ARG A 539 0.43 -12.95 -17.63
CA ARG A 539 1.11 -12.92 -18.93
C ARG A 539 2.19 -13.98 -19.08
N ALA A 540 2.84 -14.38 -17.99
CA ALA A 540 4.05 -15.23 -18.01
C ALA A 540 3.87 -16.58 -18.70
N LYS A 541 2.66 -17.15 -18.65
CA LYS A 541 2.35 -18.41 -19.37
C LYS A 541 2.44 -18.25 -20.88
N ASP A 542 2.00 -17.10 -21.40
CA ASP A 542 2.04 -16.82 -22.83
C ASP A 542 3.43 -16.38 -23.26
N ASP A 543 4.12 -15.56 -22.45
CA ASP A 543 5.51 -15.18 -22.67
C ASP A 543 6.45 -16.41 -22.69
N LEU A 544 6.12 -17.45 -21.92
CA LEU A 544 6.84 -18.73 -21.96
C LEU A 544 6.63 -19.47 -23.30
N LYS A 545 5.39 -19.50 -23.82
CA LYS A 545 5.06 -20.15 -25.10
C LYS A 545 5.65 -19.40 -26.28
N THR A 546 5.63 -18.07 -26.24
CA THR A 546 6.12 -17.21 -27.33
C THR A 546 7.65 -17.03 -27.32
N GLY A 547 8.35 -17.56 -26.29
CA GLY A 547 9.81 -17.46 -26.19
C GLY A 547 10.33 -16.13 -25.67
N VAL A 548 9.48 -15.22 -25.22
CA VAL A 548 9.88 -13.98 -24.50
C VAL A 548 10.64 -14.35 -23.23
N LEU A 549 10.12 -15.33 -22.48
CA LEU A 549 10.82 -15.94 -21.35
C LEU A 549 11.80 -17.01 -21.84
N GLN A 550 13.09 -16.72 -21.76
CA GLN A 550 14.18 -17.60 -22.18
C GLN A 550 14.68 -18.47 -21.02
N LYS A 551 14.98 -19.73 -21.30
CA LYS A 551 15.57 -20.63 -20.29
C LYS A 551 16.97 -20.21 -19.89
N SER A 552 17.28 -20.34 -18.60
CA SER A 552 18.63 -20.16 -18.08
C SER A 552 19.62 -21.11 -18.78
N SER A 553 20.86 -20.67 -18.98
CA SER A 553 21.91 -21.42 -19.67
C SER A 553 22.16 -22.83 -19.09
N LYS A 554 22.12 -22.95 -17.75
CA LYS A 554 22.30 -24.25 -17.05
C LYS A 554 21.15 -25.23 -17.28
N VAL A 555 19.92 -24.73 -17.39
CA VAL A 555 18.75 -25.58 -17.71
C VAL A 555 18.82 -26.05 -19.16
N ARG A 556 19.27 -25.22 -20.07
CA ARG A 556 19.46 -25.54 -21.47
C ARG A 556 20.52 -26.63 -21.65
N GLN A 557 21.70 -26.46 -21.02
CA GLN A 557 22.77 -27.47 -21.02
C GLN A 557 22.34 -28.80 -20.42
N PHE A 558 21.58 -28.81 -19.31
CA PHE A 558 21.05 -30.00 -18.71
C PHE A 558 20.08 -30.73 -19.65
N LEU A 559 19.16 -30.03 -20.31
CA LEU A 559 18.22 -30.61 -21.25
C LEU A 559 18.91 -31.11 -22.53
N GLU A 560 19.95 -30.43 -22.98
CA GLU A 560 20.81 -30.89 -24.10
C GLU A 560 21.57 -32.16 -23.71
N SER A 561 22.16 -32.19 -22.49
CA SER A 561 22.85 -33.40 -21.99
C SER A 561 21.92 -34.61 -21.79
N VAL A 562 20.65 -34.37 -21.41
CA VAL A 562 19.63 -35.43 -21.31
C VAL A 562 19.17 -35.90 -22.69
N LYS A 563 19.15 -35.05 -23.71
CA LYS A 563 18.88 -35.45 -25.11
C LYS A 563 20.02 -36.23 -25.75
N GLU A 564 21.24 -36.01 -25.30
CA GLU A 564 22.45 -36.69 -25.75
C GLU A 564 22.72 -38.01 -25.00
N LEU A 565 21.94 -38.34 -23.97
CA LEU A 565 21.97 -39.69 -23.39
C LEU A 565 21.56 -40.68 -24.47
N PRO A 566 22.49 -41.59 -24.92
CA PRO A 566 22.26 -42.42 -26.10
C PRO A 566 21.03 -43.28 -25.88
N GLN A 567 20.20 -43.43 -26.93
CA GLN A 567 19.14 -44.45 -27.07
C GLN A 567 19.62 -45.88 -26.80
N LYS A 568 20.92 -46.09 -26.54
CA LYS A 568 21.55 -47.35 -26.19
C LYS A 568 21.14 -47.97 -24.85
N LEU A 569 20.45 -47.21 -23.98
CA LEU A 569 19.95 -47.75 -22.70
C LEU A 569 18.53 -48.31 -22.78
N PHE A 570 17.82 -48.04 -23.88
CA PHE A 570 16.47 -48.60 -24.12
C PHE A 570 16.44 -49.82 -25.03
N ASN A 571 17.58 -50.19 -25.68
CA ASN A 571 17.66 -51.33 -26.56
C ASN A 571 18.48 -52.53 -25.99
N LYS A 572 18.57 -52.67 -24.67
CA LYS A 572 19.15 -53.87 -24.01
C LYS A 572 18.09 -54.79 -23.42
N GLY A 573 16.97 -54.92 -24.10
CA GLY A 573 15.85 -55.78 -23.68
C GLY A 573 15.39 -56.78 -24.70
N GLU A 574 16.15 -57.01 -25.79
CA GLU A 574 15.87 -58.13 -26.76
C GLU A 574 17.18 -58.67 -27.32
N LYS A 575 17.72 -59.67 -26.67
CA LYS A 575 18.48 -60.85 -27.19
C LYS A 575 19.35 -61.41 -26.06
N ALA A 576 18.83 -62.38 -25.37
CA ALA A 576 19.57 -63.54 -24.85
C ALA A 576 18.58 -64.68 -24.72
N GLU A 577 18.55 -65.50 -25.80
CA GLU A 577 18.03 -66.87 -25.77
C GLU A 577 19.00 -67.76 -25.04
N ALA A 578 18.37 -68.70 -24.30
CA ALA A 578 18.81 -70.07 -24.02
C ALA A 578 20.09 -70.28 -23.21
N GLY A 579 19.91 -70.94 -22.09
CA GLY A 579 20.92 -71.86 -21.55
C GLY A 579 21.01 -71.76 -20.00
N GLU A 580 20.48 -72.89 -19.43
CA GLU A 580 20.87 -73.53 -18.16
C GLU A 580 20.09 -73.20 -16.87
N GLU A 581 19.53 -74.29 -16.48
CA GLU A 581 18.96 -74.90 -15.29
C GLU A 581 19.05 -74.15 -13.96
N ALA A 582 17.89 -74.24 -13.28
CA ALA A 582 17.66 -73.88 -11.90
C ALA A 582 18.27 -74.86 -10.89
N PRO A 583 18.47 -74.53 -9.70
CA PRO A 583 18.09 -75.37 -8.57
C PRO A 583 16.95 -74.80 -7.76
N LYS A 584 16.04 -75.68 -7.41
CA LYS A 584 14.94 -75.61 -6.50
C LYS A 584 15.45 -75.38 -5.08
N VAL A 585 14.78 -74.57 -4.28
CA VAL A 585 14.55 -74.83 -2.86
C VAL A 585 13.14 -74.32 -2.50
N GLU A 586 12.41 -75.20 -1.88
CA GLU A 586 11.16 -75.18 -1.17
C GLU A 586 11.01 -73.95 -0.26
N GLY A 587 9.94 -73.26 -0.09
CA GLY A 587 8.62 -73.71 0.34
C GLY A 587 8.34 -73.12 1.70
N ALA A 588 7.43 -72.14 1.80
CA ALA A 588 6.55 -71.95 2.97
C ALA A 588 5.44 -70.92 2.65
N LYS A 589 4.34 -71.48 2.41
CA LYS A 589 2.96 -71.22 2.81
C LYS A 589 2.46 -69.77 3.05
N ALA A 590 1.43 -69.53 2.33
CA ALA A 590 0.41 -68.49 2.42
C ALA A 590 -0.34 -68.47 3.76
N GLY A 591 -0.76 -67.31 4.14
CA GLY A 591 -1.77 -67.06 5.16
C GLY A 591 -2.46 -65.74 4.87
N GLY A 592 -3.64 -65.85 4.32
CA GLY A 592 -4.53 -64.73 4.02
C GLY A 592 -5.44 -64.41 5.23
N PRO A 593 -6.49 -63.60 5.10
CA PRO A 593 -6.80 -62.48 5.96
C PRO A 593 -7.82 -62.77 7.05
N ALA A 594 -7.87 -61.94 8.10
CA ALA A 594 -9.01 -61.84 9.00
C ALA A 594 -9.17 -60.40 9.57
N ASP A 595 -10.28 -59.86 9.30
CA ASP A 595 -11.03 -58.82 9.99
C ASP A 595 -11.99 -59.52 10.97
N PRO A 596 -12.79 -58.83 11.81
CA PRO A 596 -12.58 -57.79 12.83
C PRO A 596 -13.14 -58.20 14.22
N ALA A 597 -13.15 -57.28 15.13
CA ALA A 597 -14.17 -57.08 16.17
C ALA A 597 -13.77 -57.16 17.63
N THR A 598 -14.20 -56.09 18.31
CA THR A 598 -14.81 -56.02 19.66
C THR A 598 -13.92 -56.07 20.92
N GLY A 599 -13.99 -54.99 21.67
CA GLY A 599 -14.53 -55.12 22.99
C GLY A 599 -13.87 -54.42 24.17
N LYS A 600 -14.55 -53.38 24.67
CA LYS A 600 -14.71 -52.99 26.06
C LYS A 600 -13.55 -52.30 26.80
N ALA A 601 -13.67 -51.05 27.10
CA ALA A 601 -14.25 -50.32 28.26
C ALA A 601 -13.63 -50.60 29.66
N ASN A 602 -13.08 -49.47 30.20
CA ASN A 602 -13.22 -48.95 31.60
C ASN A 602 -12.36 -49.49 32.73
N PRO A 603 -12.26 -48.75 33.90
CA PRO A 603 -12.36 -47.31 34.16
C PRO A 603 -11.33 -46.74 35.17
N ALA A 604 -11.33 -45.41 35.22
CA ALA A 604 -11.16 -44.48 36.36
C ALA A 604 -10.26 -44.79 37.58
N LYS A 605 -9.48 -43.79 37.94
CA LYS A 605 -9.34 -43.36 39.34
C LYS A 605 -9.17 -41.84 39.45
N GLU A 606 -10.18 -41.24 40.08
CA GLU A 606 -10.20 -39.89 40.66
C GLU A 606 -9.14 -39.76 41.78
N ALA A 607 -8.63 -38.54 41.94
CA ALA A 607 -8.23 -38.01 43.24
C ALA A 607 -8.45 -36.51 43.27
N LYS A 608 -9.32 -36.09 44.12
CA LYS A 608 -9.73 -34.72 44.47
C LYS A 608 -8.79 -34.13 45.56
N PRO A 609 -9.00 -32.86 45.90
CA PRO A 609 -7.95 -31.88 46.21
C PRO A 609 -7.76 -31.62 47.72
N THR A 610 -6.69 -30.95 48.05
CA THR A 610 -6.57 -30.28 49.37
C THR A 610 -6.21 -28.81 49.16
N GLY A 611 -7.12 -27.96 49.60
CA GLY A 611 -6.88 -26.55 49.74
C GLY A 611 -6.03 -26.21 50.96
N LYS A 612 -5.41 -25.02 50.88
CA LYS A 612 -5.24 -24.15 52.06
C LYS A 612 -5.16 -22.69 51.65
N GLN A 613 -6.03 -21.93 52.28
CA GLN A 613 -6.05 -20.47 52.35
C GLN A 613 -4.81 -19.95 53.06
N GLY A 614 -4.39 -18.75 52.72
CA GLY A 614 -3.44 -17.95 53.47
C GLY A 614 -3.46 -16.50 53.00
N LYS A 615 -4.05 -15.65 53.78
CA LYS A 615 -4.11 -14.20 53.67
C LYS A 615 -2.73 -13.56 53.70
N ALA A 616 -2.45 -12.56 52.91
CA ALA A 616 -2.08 -11.18 53.25
C ALA A 616 -2.16 -10.32 51.97
#